data_f5a628618021605243f28957b8719431
#
_entry.id   f5a628618021605243f28957b8719431
#
_cell.length_a   1.000
_cell.length_b   1.000
_cell.length_c   1.000
_cell.angle_alpha   90.00
_cell.angle_beta   90.00
_cell.angle_gamma   90.00
#
_symmetry.space_group_name_H-M   'P 1'
#
loop_
_entity.id
_entity.type
_entity.pdbx_description
1 polymer ?
#
loop_
_entity_poly.entity_id
_entity_poly.type
_entity_poly.pdbx_seq_one_letter_code
_entity_poly.pdbx_strand_id
1 'polypeptide(L)'
;MVYGAAREALVTGGEGTLRLIDDGAEAVGRLGAWTGLLWITALPSRLLFALLCVRLLELGAHATRYADFLRGLAYAALSAWLVSLWGRQVFVRACRHALQSERPPPRSLLRVPPRELAGYLVAALFVEALFWMLFLTFLAPVALLVGAGLAAAASGRAGPGPLEALRELSRSVGPAMRLVRLLIVFAFALAFTAINLHLFFRFGLWLASGLLGLDTTGWDAVLGWHNPLYGVLIVTGATLLLEPIWLAALTVHVELLRSRSSGDDLRRWFAELRSRA
;
A
#
# COMPACT_ATOMS: atom_id res chain seq x y z
N MET A 1 10.78 -13.62 20.76
CA MET A 1 10.40 -12.49 21.65
C MET A 1 9.33 -11.57 21.06
N VAL A 2 9.30 -11.29 19.74
CA VAL A 2 8.34 -10.38 19.09
C VAL A 2 6.87 -10.81 19.25
N TYR A 3 6.56 -12.11 19.25
CA TYR A 3 5.17 -12.60 19.38
C TYR A 3 4.57 -12.53 20.79
N GLY A 4 5.39 -12.49 21.85
CA GLY A 4 4.88 -12.33 23.22
C GLY A 4 4.31 -10.92 23.47
N ALA A 5 4.99 -9.89 22.96
CA ALA A 5 4.56 -8.51 23.06
C ALA A 5 3.29 -8.20 22.23
N ALA A 6 3.14 -8.82 21.05
CA ALA A 6 1.93 -8.68 20.23
C ALA A 6 0.66 -9.21 20.92
N ARG A 7 0.80 -10.09 21.90
CA ARG A 7 -0.29 -10.72 22.63
C ARG A 7 -0.94 -9.82 23.70
N GLU A 8 -0.15 -9.07 24.45
CA GLU A 8 -0.68 -8.14 25.46
C GLU A 8 -1.44 -6.97 24.84
N ALA A 9 -1.03 -6.52 23.66
CA ALA A 9 -1.65 -5.41 22.94
C ALA A 9 -3.03 -5.71 22.34
N LEU A 10 -3.41 -6.95 22.26
CA LEU A 10 -4.72 -7.35 21.72
C LEU A 10 -5.85 -7.14 22.72
N VAL A 11 -5.54 -6.90 23.98
CA VAL A 11 -6.51 -6.69 25.05
C VAL A 11 -6.98 -5.23 25.12
N THR A 12 -6.13 -4.26 24.76
CA THR A 12 -6.44 -2.83 24.83
C THR A 12 -6.66 -2.24 23.44
N GLY A 13 -7.89 -1.92 23.08
CA GLY A 13 -8.33 -1.62 21.71
C GLY A 13 -7.67 -0.42 20.98
N GLY A 14 -6.93 0.46 21.66
CA GLY A 14 -6.21 1.59 21.06
C GLY A 14 -4.74 1.29 20.78
N GLU A 15 -4.06 0.64 21.72
CA GLU A 15 -2.66 0.24 21.60
C GLU A 15 -2.42 -0.78 20.47
N GLY A 16 -3.42 -1.62 20.17
CA GLY A 16 -3.32 -2.63 19.13
C GLY A 16 -3.14 -2.09 17.70
N THR A 17 -3.60 -0.87 17.41
CA THR A 17 -3.48 -0.28 16.06
C THR A 17 -2.09 0.31 15.85
N LEU A 18 -1.54 1.02 16.85
CA LEU A 18 -0.19 1.58 16.77
C LEU A 18 0.86 0.46 16.69
N ARG A 19 0.69 -0.61 17.46
CA ARG A 19 1.60 -1.76 17.38
C ARG A 19 1.59 -2.46 16.02
N LEU A 20 0.43 -2.54 15.34
CA LEU A 20 0.40 -3.06 13.96
C LEU A 20 1.26 -2.23 13.01
N ILE A 21 1.30 -0.92 13.22
CA ILE A 21 2.13 -0.01 12.42
C ILE A 21 3.60 -0.17 12.80
N ASP A 22 3.92 -0.27 14.08
CA ASP A 22 5.28 -0.48 14.58
C ASP A 22 5.85 -1.82 14.10
N ASP A 23 5.09 -2.91 14.24
CA ASP A 23 5.48 -4.24 13.72
C ASP A 23 5.64 -4.22 12.20
N GLY A 24 4.76 -3.49 11.50
CA GLY A 24 4.85 -3.28 10.07
C GLY A 24 6.11 -2.49 9.68
N ALA A 25 6.41 -1.40 10.38
CA ALA A 25 7.60 -0.58 10.15
C ALA A 25 8.89 -1.36 10.42
N GLU A 26 8.93 -2.15 11.49
CA GLU A 26 10.06 -3.03 11.78
C GLU A 26 10.27 -4.08 10.68
N ALA A 27 9.17 -4.69 10.19
CA ALA A 27 9.23 -5.62 9.07
C ALA A 27 9.79 -4.96 7.80
N VAL A 28 9.35 -3.74 7.47
CA VAL A 28 9.86 -2.95 6.33
C VAL A 28 11.34 -2.67 6.48
N GLY A 29 11.81 -2.30 7.66
CA GLY A 29 13.24 -2.06 7.94
C GLY A 29 14.12 -3.28 7.60
N ARG A 30 13.59 -4.50 7.73
CA ARG A 30 14.28 -5.75 7.38
C ARG A 30 14.18 -6.11 5.90
N LEU A 31 13.31 -5.46 5.13
CA LEU A 31 12.93 -5.81 3.76
C LEU A 31 13.44 -4.82 2.71
N GLY A 32 14.53 -4.08 2.96
CA GLY A 32 14.99 -2.97 2.12
C GLY A 32 15.00 -3.23 0.62
N ALA A 33 15.56 -4.36 0.16
CA ALA A 33 15.58 -4.72 -1.26
C ALA A 33 14.16 -4.95 -1.85
N TRP A 34 13.25 -5.55 -1.06
CA TRP A 34 11.87 -5.80 -1.47
C TRP A 34 11.03 -4.53 -1.47
N THR A 35 11.34 -3.60 -0.59
CA THR A 35 10.78 -2.24 -0.60
C THR A 35 11.18 -1.50 -1.86
N GLY A 36 12.46 -1.58 -2.27
CA GLY A 36 12.92 -1.04 -3.53
C GLY A 36 12.21 -1.65 -4.74
N LEU A 37 12.02 -2.96 -4.78
CA LEU A 37 11.26 -3.63 -5.84
C LEU A 37 9.80 -3.16 -5.88
N LEU A 38 9.15 -3.02 -4.72
CA LEU A 38 7.80 -2.49 -4.62
C LEU A 38 7.71 -1.09 -5.23
N TRP A 39 8.63 -0.19 -4.90
CA TRP A 39 8.66 1.16 -5.46
C TRP A 39 8.88 1.17 -6.96
N ILE A 40 9.85 0.39 -7.47
CA ILE A 40 10.14 0.31 -8.91
C ILE A 40 8.92 -0.18 -9.69
N THR A 41 8.15 -1.12 -9.15
CA THR A 41 6.96 -1.65 -9.82
C THR A 41 5.73 -0.75 -9.66
N ALA A 42 5.59 -0.04 -8.53
CA ALA A 42 4.43 0.81 -8.25
C ALA A 42 4.54 2.21 -8.89
N LEU A 43 5.75 2.79 -8.96
CA LEU A 43 5.97 4.15 -9.45
C LEU A 43 5.44 4.36 -10.88
N PRO A 44 5.75 3.51 -11.89
CA PRO A 44 5.28 3.73 -13.26
C PRO A 44 3.75 3.73 -13.36
N SER A 45 3.08 2.82 -12.66
CA SER A 45 1.61 2.74 -12.69
C SER A 45 0.95 4.01 -12.17
N ARG A 46 1.48 4.56 -11.10
CA ARG A 46 0.94 5.77 -10.47
C ARG A 46 1.21 7.02 -11.28
N LEU A 47 2.43 7.15 -11.83
CA LEU A 47 2.78 8.28 -12.69
C LEU A 47 1.95 8.28 -13.98
N LEU A 48 1.80 7.13 -14.64
CA LEU A 48 1.00 7.01 -15.85
C LEU A 48 -0.49 7.26 -15.57
N PHE A 49 -1.02 6.75 -14.46
CA PHE A 49 -2.40 7.03 -14.06
C PHE A 49 -2.61 8.50 -13.72
N ALA A 50 -1.69 9.11 -12.98
CA ALA A 50 -1.70 10.53 -12.67
C ALA A 50 -1.68 11.40 -13.93
N LEU A 51 -0.78 11.06 -14.88
CA LEU A 51 -0.69 11.75 -16.16
C LEU A 51 -1.98 11.59 -16.97
N LEU A 52 -2.57 10.38 -17.00
CA LEU A 52 -3.84 10.13 -17.66
C LEU A 52 -4.95 11.01 -17.09
N CYS A 53 -5.08 11.07 -15.76
CA CYS A 53 -6.07 11.91 -15.09
C CYS A 53 -5.90 13.40 -15.42
N VAL A 54 -4.66 13.91 -15.34
CA VAL A 54 -4.36 15.31 -15.66
C VAL A 54 -4.69 15.62 -17.11
N ARG A 55 -4.29 14.74 -18.06
CA ARG A 55 -4.58 14.92 -19.49
C ARG A 55 -6.08 14.86 -19.80
N LEU A 56 -6.83 13.98 -19.13
CA LEU A 56 -8.29 13.93 -19.28
C LEU A 56 -8.94 15.24 -18.78
N LEU A 57 -8.47 15.79 -17.67
CA LEU A 57 -8.97 17.05 -17.12
C LEU A 57 -8.62 18.24 -18.03
N GLU A 58 -7.37 18.32 -18.53
CA GLU A 58 -6.91 19.40 -19.40
C GLU A 58 -7.63 19.39 -20.77
N LEU A 59 -7.83 18.22 -21.36
CA LEU A 59 -8.41 18.08 -22.67
C LEU A 59 -9.94 18.24 -22.64
N GLY A 60 -10.61 17.89 -21.54
CA GLY A 60 -12.06 18.06 -21.37
C GLY A 60 -12.88 17.67 -22.61
N ALA A 61 -13.60 18.65 -23.20
CA ALA A 61 -14.39 18.45 -24.41
C ALA A 61 -13.57 18.10 -25.66
N HIS A 62 -12.28 18.33 -25.68
CA HIS A 62 -11.37 17.99 -26.79
C HIS A 62 -10.75 16.59 -26.69
N ALA A 63 -11.12 15.81 -25.67
CA ALA A 63 -10.56 14.47 -25.43
C ALA A 63 -10.76 13.53 -26.65
N THR A 64 -11.85 13.68 -27.41
CA THR A 64 -12.11 12.89 -28.61
C THR A 64 -11.06 13.08 -29.71
N ARG A 65 -10.51 14.29 -29.84
CA ARG A 65 -9.46 14.60 -30.83
C ARG A 65 -8.13 13.91 -30.55
N TYR A 66 -7.90 13.56 -29.26
CA TYR A 66 -6.69 12.90 -28.78
C TYR A 66 -6.95 11.47 -28.31
N ALA A 67 -8.04 10.86 -28.79
CA ALA A 67 -8.51 9.54 -28.32
C ALA A 67 -7.44 8.44 -28.46
N ASP A 68 -6.65 8.44 -29.53
CA ASP A 68 -5.61 7.43 -29.75
C ASP A 68 -4.46 7.56 -28.76
N PHE A 69 -4.04 8.80 -28.48
CA PHE A 69 -3.02 9.08 -27.46
C PHE A 69 -3.51 8.67 -26.07
N LEU A 70 -4.74 9.05 -25.70
CA LEU A 70 -5.32 8.71 -24.41
C LEU A 70 -5.52 7.19 -24.26
N ARG A 71 -5.93 6.48 -25.33
CA ARG A 71 -6.00 5.00 -25.33
C ARG A 71 -4.62 4.38 -25.11
N GLY A 72 -3.60 4.84 -25.81
CA GLY A 72 -2.23 4.37 -25.62
C GLY A 72 -1.74 4.58 -24.17
N LEU A 73 -1.99 5.75 -23.60
CA LEU A 73 -1.66 6.08 -22.21
C LEU A 73 -2.44 5.20 -21.23
N ALA A 74 -3.73 4.95 -21.47
CA ALA A 74 -4.55 4.07 -20.63
C ALA A 74 -4.06 2.61 -20.67
N TYR A 75 -3.68 2.08 -21.83
CA TYR A 75 -3.08 0.74 -21.93
C TYR A 75 -1.73 0.66 -21.22
N ALA A 76 -0.89 1.68 -21.34
CA ALA A 76 0.39 1.74 -20.64
C ALA A 76 0.16 1.77 -19.10
N ALA A 77 -0.78 2.59 -18.63
CA ALA A 77 -1.14 2.67 -17.22
C ALA A 77 -1.69 1.33 -16.69
N LEU A 78 -2.57 0.67 -17.44
CA LEU A 78 -3.11 -0.65 -17.10
C LEU A 78 -2.01 -1.71 -17.03
N SER A 79 -1.11 -1.75 -18.00
CA SER A 79 0.01 -2.69 -18.03
C SER A 79 0.94 -2.48 -16.84
N ALA A 80 1.27 -1.23 -16.55
CA ALA A 80 2.09 -0.88 -15.39
C ALA A 80 1.36 -1.22 -14.06
N TRP A 81 0.03 -1.05 -14.00
CA TRP A 81 -0.78 -1.44 -12.85
C TRP A 81 -0.72 -2.96 -12.61
N LEU A 82 -0.84 -3.79 -13.65
CA LEU A 82 -0.69 -5.24 -13.53
C LEU A 82 0.70 -5.64 -13.00
N VAL A 83 1.76 -4.97 -13.45
CA VAL A 83 3.12 -5.18 -12.91
C VAL A 83 3.19 -4.78 -11.43
N SER A 84 2.52 -3.69 -11.04
CA SER A 84 2.48 -3.24 -9.64
C SER A 84 1.76 -4.25 -8.73
N LEU A 85 0.73 -4.93 -9.21
CA LEU A 85 0.05 -6.01 -8.47
C LEU A 85 1.02 -7.16 -8.15
N TRP A 86 1.82 -7.57 -9.14
CA TRP A 86 2.85 -8.58 -8.91
C TRP A 86 3.89 -8.10 -7.88
N GLY A 87 4.39 -6.88 -7.98
CA GLY A 87 5.34 -6.32 -7.01
C GLY A 87 4.79 -6.29 -5.58
N ARG A 88 3.53 -5.92 -5.39
CA ARG A 88 2.84 -5.96 -4.10
C ARG A 88 2.75 -7.38 -3.53
N GLN A 89 2.43 -8.37 -4.37
CA GLN A 89 2.38 -9.77 -3.92
C GLN A 89 3.74 -10.28 -3.49
N VAL A 90 4.79 -9.97 -4.24
CA VAL A 90 6.17 -10.31 -3.86
C VAL A 90 6.53 -9.70 -2.51
N PHE A 91 6.20 -8.42 -2.31
CA PHE A 91 6.46 -7.72 -1.05
C PHE A 91 5.69 -8.35 0.13
N VAL A 92 4.38 -8.61 -0.03
CA VAL A 92 3.55 -9.24 1.01
C VAL A 92 4.08 -10.62 1.38
N ARG A 93 4.52 -11.42 0.41
CA ARG A 93 5.14 -12.73 0.66
C ARG A 93 6.45 -12.59 1.44
N ALA A 94 7.31 -11.64 1.04
CA ALA A 94 8.55 -11.35 1.76
C ALA A 94 8.26 -10.91 3.20
N CYS A 95 7.24 -10.05 3.41
CA CYS A 95 6.81 -9.61 4.72
C CYS A 95 6.35 -10.78 5.60
N ARG A 96 5.55 -11.71 5.07
CA ARG A 96 5.14 -12.91 5.81
C ARG A 96 6.29 -13.77 6.28
N HIS A 97 7.23 -14.07 5.39
CA HIS A 97 8.40 -14.85 5.75
C HIS A 97 9.28 -14.11 6.80
N ALA A 98 9.38 -12.79 6.69
CA ALA A 98 10.06 -11.98 7.69
C ALA A 98 9.39 -12.07 9.07
N LEU A 99 8.04 -12.05 9.11
CA LEU A 99 7.26 -12.23 10.34
C LEU A 99 7.43 -13.64 10.94
N GLN A 100 7.64 -14.65 10.11
CA GLN A 100 7.86 -16.04 10.54
C GLN A 100 9.35 -16.34 10.84
N SER A 101 10.21 -15.33 10.72
CA SER A 101 11.68 -15.46 10.86
C SER A 101 12.30 -16.44 9.86
N GLU A 102 11.62 -16.69 8.75
CA GLU A 102 12.08 -17.52 7.65
C GLU A 102 12.88 -16.70 6.64
N ARG A 103 13.88 -17.31 6.02
CA ARG A 103 14.69 -16.70 4.96
C ARG A 103 14.60 -17.53 3.67
N PRO A 104 13.48 -17.44 2.94
CA PRO A 104 13.35 -18.17 1.70
C PRO A 104 14.33 -17.63 0.64
N PRO A 105 14.75 -18.46 -0.32
CA PRO A 105 15.60 -18.00 -1.41
C PRO A 105 14.84 -16.95 -2.24
N PRO A 106 15.50 -15.87 -2.69
CA PRO A 106 14.85 -14.76 -3.43
C PRO A 106 14.03 -15.23 -4.64
N ARG A 107 14.51 -16.27 -5.33
CA ARG A 107 13.82 -16.84 -6.50
C ARG A 107 12.42 -17.41 -6.18
N SER A 108 12.22 -17.96 -4.97
CA SER A 108 10.92 -18.48 -4.56
C SER A 108 9.91 -17.36 -4.30
N LEU A 109 10.36 -16.21 -3.81
CA LEU A 109 9.52 -15.05 -3.58
C LEU A 109 9.05 -14.39 -4.89
N LEU A 110 9.94 -14.31 -5.89
CA LEU A 110 9.62 -13.74 -7.20
C LEU A 110 8.63 -14.59 -8.02
N ARG A 111 8.60 -15.89 -7.77
CA ARG A 111 7.68 -16.82 -8.45
C ARG A 111 6.32 -16.82 -7.76
N VAL A 112 5.48 -15.83 -8.09
CA VAL A 112 4.09 -15.80 -7.62
C VAL A 112 3.27 -16.79 -8.45
N PRO A 113 2.57 -17.76 -7.83
CA PRO A 113 1.73 -18.71 -8.57
C PRO A 113 0.62 -17.97 -9.33
N PRO A 114 0.30 -18.34 -10.58
CA PRO A 114 -0.72 -17.67 -11.38
C PRO A 114 -2.10 -17.62 -10.69
N ARG A 115 -2.45 -18.65 -9.94
CA ARG A 115 -3.72 -18.70 -9.17
C ARG A 115 -3.77 -17.66 -8.07
N GLU A 116 -2.66 -17.44 -7.37
CA GLU A 116 -2.54 -16.42 -6.33
C GLU A 116 -2.66 -15.02 -6.93
N LEU A 117 -1.97 -14.77 -8.05
CA LEU A 117 -2.04 -13.50 -8.77
C LEU A 117 -3.45 -13.25 -9.32
N ALA A 118 -4.12 -14.27 -9.86
CA ALA A 118 -5.50 -14.17 -10.32
C ALA A 118 -6.47 -13.87 -9.16
N GLY A 119 -6.29 -14.53 -8.00
CA GLY A 119 -7.07 -14.25 -6.81
C GLY A 119 -6.91 -12.81 -6.34
N TYR A 120 -5.67 -12.31 -6.34
CA TYR A 120 -5.40 -10.91 -6.01
C TYR A 120 -6.00 -9.95 -7.03
N LEU A 121 -5.84 -10.23 -8.32
CA LEU A 121 -6.43 -9.41 -9.39
C LEU A 121 -7.94 -9.26 -9.21
N VAL A 122 -8.65 -10.36 -8.97
CA VAL A 122 -10.11 -10.33 -8.74
C VAL A 122 -10.46 -9.55 -7.47
N ALA A 123 -9.72 -9.75 -6.38
CA ALA A 123 -9.93 -9.02 -5.14
C ALA A 123 -9.64 -7.52 -5.29
N ALA A 124 -8.58 -7.16 -6.01
CA ALA A 124 -8.22 -5.77 -6.30
C ALA A 124 -9.27 -5.09 -7.18
N LEU A 125 -9.72 -5.74 -8.26
CA LEU A 125 -10.80 -5.24 -9.12
C LEU A 125 -12.10 -5.06 -8.35
N PHE A 126 -12.45 -5.98 -7.46
CA PHE A 126 -13.64 -5.86 -6.61
C PHE A 126 -13.54 -4.64 -5.69
N VAL A 127 -12.37 -4.44 -5.05
CA VAL A 127 -12.13 -3.28 -4.18
C VAL A 127 -12.18 -1.99 -4.99
N GLU A 128 -11.57 -1.96 -6.17
CA GLU A 128 -11.59 -0.78 -7.03
C GLU A 128 -13.00 -0.47 -7.56
N ALA A 129 -13.78 -1.49 -7.95
CA ALA A 129 -15.17 -1.31 -8.32
C ALA A 129 -16.00 -0.74 -7.17
N LEU A 130 -15.82 -1.29 -5.95
CA LEU A 130 -16.46 -0.78 -4.74
C LEU A 130 -16.04 0.67 -4.45
N PHE A 131 -14.76 1.01 -4.69
CA PHE A 131 -14.24 2.36 -4.59
C PHE A 131 -14.96 3.34 -5.52
N TRP A 132 -15.13 2.99 -6.79
CA TRP A 132 -15.84 3.84 -7.73
C TRP A 132 -17.29 4.07 -7.32
N MET A 133 -17.94 3.08 -6.70
CA MET A 133 -19.27 3.24 -6.10
C MET A 133 -19.24 4.15 -4.86
N LEU A 134 -18.19 4.10 -4.06
CA LEU A 134 -18.02 4.92 -2.85
C LEU A 134 -17.38 6.29 -3.13
N PHE A 135 -16.86 6.52 -4.34
CA PHE A 135 -16.29 7.83 -4.74
C PHE A 135 -17.28 8.99 -4.59
N LEU A 136 -18.57 8.69 -4.66
CA LEU A 136 -19.65 9.63 -4.34
C LEU A 136 -19.65 10.03 -2.86
N THR A 137 -18.88 9.41 -1.98
CA THR A 137 -18.93 9.60 -0.52
C THR A 137 -17.65 10.15 0.11
N PHE A 138 -16.80 10.91 -0.55
CA PHE A 138 -15.61 11.61 -0.01
C PHE A 138 -14.57 10.76 0.78
N LEU A 139 -14.92 9.56 1.22
CA LEU A 139 -14.05 8.64 1.99
C LEU A 139 -13.20 7.74 1.10
N ALA A 140 -13.38 7.87 -0.17
CA ALA A 140 -12.91 7.01 -1.22
C ALA A 140 -11.37 6.83 -1.34
N PRO A 141 -10.51 7.88 -1.34
CA PRO A 141 -9.08 7.66 -1.62
C PRO A 141 -8.39 6.78 -0.59
N VAL A 142 -8.83 6.87 0.66
CA VAL A 142 -8.20 6.14 1.77
C VAL A 142 -8.74 4.72 1.85
N ALA A 143 -10.03 4.51 1.54
CA ALA A 143 -10.64 3.18 1.45
C ALA A 143 -9.98 2.32 0.35
N LEU A 144 -9.55 2.92 -0.76
CA LEU A 144 -8.80 2.26 -1.83
C LEU A 144 -7.45 1.72 -1.37
N LEU A 145 -6.69 2.57 -0.68
CA LEU A 145 -5.38 2.17 -0.19
C LEU A 145 -5.50 1.01 0.79
N VAL A 146 -6.47 1.07 1.71
CA VAL A 146 -6.74 -0.02 2.66
C VAL A 146 -7.23 -1.26 1.95
N GLY A 147 -8.18 -1.10 1.06
CA GLY A 147 -8.79 -2.23 0.36
C GLY A 147 -7.80 -2.97 -0.53
N ALA A 148 -7.01 -2.25 -1.34
CA ALA A 148 -6.00 -2.85 -2.19
C ALA A 148 -4.90 -3.55 -1.37
N GLY A 149 -4.45 -2.93 -0.28
CA GLY A 149 -3.48 -3.54 0.62
C GLY A 149 -4.04 -4.77 1.35
N LEU A 150 -5.30 -4.70 1.80
CA LEU A 150 -5.97 -5.83 2.43
C LEU A 150 -6.20 -6.98 1.44
N ALA A 151 -6.57 -6.66 0.19
CA ALA A 151 -6.68 -7.65 -0.88
C ALA A 151 -5.33 -8.33 -1.17
N ALA A 152 -4.22 -7.56 -1.18
CA ALA A 152 -2.88 -8.10 -1.32
C ALA A 152 -2.52 -9.03 -0.16
N ALA A 153 -2.76 -8.60 1.07
CA ALA A 153 -2.49 -9.38 2.27
C ALA A 153 -3.35 -10.65 2.35
N ALA A 154 -4.62 -10.59 1.98
CA ALA A 154 -5.53 -11.73 2.01
C ALA A 154 -5.21 -12.77 0.94
N SER A 155 -4.92 -12.34 -0.29
CA SER A 155 -4.69 -13.25 -1.42
C SER A 155 -3.30 -13.89 -1.44
N GLY A 156 -2.33 -13.35 -0.74
CA GLY A 156 -0.96 -13.85 -0.72
C GLY A 156 -0.76 -15.21 -0.04
N ARG A 157 -1.80 -16.05 0.05
CA ARG A 157 -1.70 -17.44 0.52
C ARG A 157 -1.46 -18.35 -0.67
N ALA A 158 -0.45 -19.20 -0.59
CA ALA A 158 -0.18 -20.21 -1.63
C ALA A 158 -1.45 -21.02 -1.93
N GLY A 159 -2.07 -20.78 -3.09
CA GLY A 159 -3.11 -21.60 -3.66
C GLY A 159 -4.58 -21.20 -3.54
N PRO A 160 -4.97 -20.02 -3.03
CA PRO A 160 -6.38 -19.65 -3.05
C PRO A 160 -6.85 -19.36 -4.47
N GLY A 161 -8.00 -19.93 -4.83
CA GLY A 161 -8.74 -19.48 -6.01
C GLY A 161 -9.35 -18.09 -5.79
N PRO A 162 -9.87 -17.44 -6.84
CA PRO A 162 -10.47 -16.11 -6.73
C PRO A 162 -11.57 -16.00 -5.66
N LEU A 163 -12.40 -17.03 -5.52
CA LEU A 163 -13.46 -17.09 -4.50
C LEU A 163 -12.89 -17.18 -3.08
N GLU A 164 -11.79 -17.90 -2.89
CA GLU A 164 -11.13 -17.99 -1.59
C GLU A 164 -10.47 -16.67 -1.21
N ALA A 165 -9.88 -15.95 -2.17
CA ALA A 165 -9.33 -14.62 -1.95
C ALA A 165 -10.40 -13.62 -1.51
N LEU A 166 -11.58 -13.61 -2.16
CA LEU A 166 -12.72 -12.78 -1.75
C LEU A 166 -13.27 -13.16 -0.37
N ARG A 167 -13.35 -14.47 -0.07
CA ARG A 167 -13.80 -14.95 1.23
C ARG A 167 -12.84 -14.57 2.35
N GLU A 168 -11.53 -14.66 2.10
CA GLU A 168 -10.52 -14.23 3.06
C GLU A 168 -10.52 -12.71 3.23
N LEU A 169 -10.71 -11.96 2.14
CA LEU A 169 -10.89 -10.53 2.20
C LEU A 169 -12.09 -10.15 3.08
N SER A 170 -13.25 -10.80 2.90
CA SER A 170 -14.45 -10.54 3.72
C SER A 170 -14.23 -10.87 5.20
N ARG A 171 -13.48 -11.93 5.50
CA ARG A 171 -13.13 -12.29 6.90
C ARG A 171 -12.17 -11.27 7.52
N SER A 172 -11.22 -10.73 6.74
CA SER A 172 -10.27 -9.73 7.22
C SER A 172 -10.91 -8.36 7.48
N VAL A 173 -12.07 -8.09 6.89
CA VAL A 173 -12.89 -6.89 7.19
C VAL A 173 -13.67 -7.04 8.52
N GLY A 174 -13.84 -8.26 9.06
CA GLY A 174 -14.65 -8.52 10.25
C GLY A 174 -14.43 -7.59 11.46
N PRO A 175 -13.20 -7.25 11.88
CA PRO A 175 -12.96 -6.24 12.90
C PRO A 175 -12.91 -4.82 12.29
N ALA A 176 -14.02 -4.38 11.70
CA ALA A 176 -14.15 -3.11 10.97
C ALA A 176 -13.59 -1.89 11.73
N MET A 177 -13.82 -1.81 13.05
CA MET A 177 -13.34 -0.68 13.86
C MET A 177 -11.80 -0.55 13.86
N ARG A 178 -11.07 -1.66 13.81
CA ARG A 178 -9.60 -1.63 13.73
C ARG A 178 -9.12 -1.11 12.38
N LEU A 179 -9.78 -1.54 11.30
CA LEU A 179 -9.49 -1.05 9.96
C LEU A 179 -9.82 0.43 9.81
N VAL A 180 -10.93 0.90 10.39
CA VAL A 180 -11.29 2.33 10.42
C VAL A 180 -10.21 3.15 11.15
N ARG A 181 -9.70 2.69 12.29
CA ARG A 181 -8.61 3.37 13.01
C ARG A 181 -7.32 3.39 12.18
N LEU A 182 -6.94 2.28 11.57
CA LEU A 182 -5.82 2.24 10.63
C LEU A 182 -6.01 3.24 9.51
N LEU A 183 -7.20 3.28 8.92
CA LEU A 183 -7.58 4.22 7.88
C LEU A 183 -7.35 5.67 8.31
N ILE A 184 -7.83 6.04 9.47
CA ILE A 184 -7.68 7.40 10.02
C ILE A 184 -6.19 7.73 10.21
N VAL A 185 -5.42 6.85 10.86
CA VAL A 185 -3.98 7.09 11.07
C VAL A 185 -3.25 7.26 9.75
N PHE A 186 -3.57 6.44 8.73
CA PHE A 186 -2.93 6.58 7.43
C PHE A 186 -3.37 7.81 6.66
N ALA A 187 -4.62 8.26 6.80
CA ALA A 187 -5.06 9.53 6.22
C ALA A 187 -4.25 10.71 6.78
N PHE A 188 -4.06 10.75 8.10
CA PHE A 188 -3.20 11.75 8.74
C PHE A 188 -1.74 11.61 8.31
N ALA A 189 -1.20 10.39 8.28
CA ALA A 189 0.17 10.14 7.84
C ALA A 189 0.37 10.56 6.38
N LEU A 190 -0.60 10.30 5.49
CA LEU A 190 -0.56 10.73 4.10
C LEU A 190 -0.54 12.25 3.97
N ALA A 191 -1.44 12.95 4.67
CA ALA A 191 -1.49 14.40 4.67
C ALA A 191 -0.19 15.00 5.21
N PHE A 192 0.29 14.49 6.34
CA PHE A 192 1.55 14.92 6.96
C PHE A 192 2.75 14.69 6.03
N THR A 193 2.84 13.51 5.40
CA THR A 193 3.92 13.19 4.46
C THR A 193 3.87 14.07 3.23
N ALA A 194 2.68 14.33 2.68
CA ALA A 194 2.51 15.21 1.52
C ALA A 194 2.95 16.65 1.83
N ILE A 195 2.57 17.18 3.00
CA ILE A 195 2.99 18.52 3.47
C ILE A 195 4.51 18.56 3.63
N ASN A 196 5.11 17.58 4.30
CA ASN A 196 6.56 17.55 4.49
C ASN A 196 7.31 17.44 3.16
N LEU A 197 6.80 16.64 2.22
CA LEU A 197 7.39 16.51 0.89
C LEU A 197 7.32 17.86 0.13
N HIS A 198 6.20 18.56 0.22
CA HIS A 198 6.08 19.90 -0.34
C HIS A 198 7.07 20.87 0.32
N LEU A 199 7.14 20.90 1.64
CA LEU A 199 8.09 21.75 2.37
C LEU A 199 9.53 21.43 2.02
N PHE A 200 9.88 20.17 1.84
CA PHE A 200 11.21 19.73 1.41
C PHE A 200 11.58 20.32 0.03
N PHE A 201 10.69 20.27 -0.94
CA PHE A 201 10.93 20.87 -2.25
C PHE A 201 11.04 22.40 -2.15
N ARG A 202 10.17 23.07 -1.38
CA ARG A 202 10.25 24.52 -1.18
C ARG A 202 11.54 24.94 -0.49
N PHE A 203 11.95 24.21 0.52
CA PHE A 203 13.23 24.43 1.21
C PHE A 203 14.42 24.21 0.28
N GLY A 204 14.38 23.18 -0.58
CA GLY A 204 15.39 22.93 -1.59
C GLY A 204 15.52 24.10 -2.58
N LEU A 205 14.40 24.68 -3.05
CA LEU A 205 14.44 25.88 -3.91
C LEU A 205 15.00 27.09 -3.17
N TRP A 206 14.61 27.30 -1.92
CA TRP A 206 15.14 28.38 -1.11
C TRP A 206 16.66 28.27 -0.92
N LEU A 207 17.17 27.05 -0.65
CA LEU A 207 18.62 26.78 -0.59
C LEU A 207 19.31 27.03 -1.94
N ALA A 208 18.73 26.58 -3.03
CA ALA A 208 19.29 26.77 -4.37
C ALA A 208 19.40 28.25 -4.75
N SER A 209 18.37 29.06 -4.44
CA SER A 209 18.41 30.48 -4.70
C SER A 209 19.33 31.24 -3.74
N GLY A 210 19.24 30.92 -2.43
CA GLY A 210 19.94 31.68 -1.38
C GLY A 210 21.43 31.35 -1.27
N LEU A 211 21.80 30.05 -1.40
CA LEU A 211 23.20 29.61 -1.26
C LEU A 211 23.94 29.48 -2.58
N LEU A 212 23.25 29.05 -3.65
CA LEU A 212 23.89 28.79 -4.93
C LEU A 212 23.66 29.94 -5.95
N GLY A 213 22.84 30.93 -5.60
CA GLY A 213 22.54 32.06 -6.49
C GLY A 213 21.77 31.64 -7.76
N LEU A 214 21.10 30.48 -7.76
CA LEU A 214 20.36 30.00 -8.92
C LEU A 214 19.04 30.73 -9.06
N ASP A 215 18.66 31.08 -10.30
CA ASP A 215 17.33 31.63 -10.57
C ASP A 215 16.27 30.50 -10.45
N THR A 216 15.44 30.60 -9.43
CA THR A 216 14.38 29.61 -9.13
C THR A 216 12.98 30.13 -9.47
N THR A 217 12.82 31.31 -10.07
CA THR A 217 11.52 31.93 -10.36
C THR A 217 10.61 31.06 -11.22
N GLY A 218 11.16 30.37 -12.23
CA GLY A 218 10.42 29.43 -13.06
C GLY A 218 9.93 28.20 -12.30
N TRP A 219 10.72 27.71 -11.34
CA TRP A 219 10.37 26.56 -10.52
C TRP A 219 9.29 26.88 -9.47
N ASP A 220 9.23 28.12 -8.98
CA ASP A 220 8.18 28.55 -8.06
C ASP A 220 6.77 28.41 -8.66
N ALA A 221 6.66 28.68 -9.97
CA ALA A 221 5.40 28.50 -10.70
C ALA A 221 5.04 27.01 -10.88
N VAL A 222 6.04 26.15 -11.06
CA VAL A 222 5.84 24.70 -11.28
C VAL A 222 5.54 23.96 -9.98
N LEU A 223 6.26 24.28 -8.88
CA LEU A 223 6.19 23.61 -7.59
C LEU A 223 5.17 24.26 -6.63
N GLY A 224 4.04 24.70 -7.16
CA GLY A 224 2.94 25.31 -6.41
C GLY A 224 1.67 24.45 -6.40
N TRP A 225 0.88 24.54 -5.33
CA TRP A 225 -0.40 23.81 -5.18
C TRP A 225 -1.43 24.18 -6.24
N HIS A 226 -1.29 25.33 -6.89
CA HIS A 226 -2.11 25.72 -8.04
C HIS A 226 -1.80 24.94 -9.31
N ASN A 227 -0.66 24.21 -9.36
CA ASN A 227 -0.35 23.30 -10.45
C ASN A 227 -0.91 21.89 -10.13
N PRO A 228 -1.95 21.43 -10.83
CA PRO A 228 -2.59 20.14 -10.54
C PRO A 228 -1.62 18.96 -10.71
N LEU A 229 -0.70 19.04 -11.69
CA LEU A 229 0.31 18.00 -11.90
C LEU A 229 1.25 17.87 -10.70
N TYR A 230 1.69 19.01 -10.16
CA TYR A 230 2.53 19.02 -8.97
C TYR A 230 1.80 18.43 -7.75
N GLY A 231 0.56 18.86 -7.51
CA GLY A 231 -0.27 18.30 -6.43
C GLY A 231 -0.42 16.78 -6.52
N VAL A 232 -0.70 16.28 -7.72
CA VAL A 232 -0.78 14.82 -7.96
C VAL A 232 0.56 14.13 -7.74
N LEU A 233 1.69 14.72 -8.15
CA LEU A 233 3.02 14.15 -7.92
C LEU A 233 3.37 14.09 -6.43
N ILE A 234 3.06 15.13 -5.65
CA ILE A 234 3.27 15.16 -4.19
C ILE A 234 2.45 14.06 -3.51
N VAL A 235 1.17 13.93 -3.82
CA VAL A 235 0.31 12.89 -3.25
C VAL A 235 0.79 11.50 -3.67
N THR A 236 1.19 11.32 -4.93
CA THR A 236 1.76 10.07 -5.44
C THR A 236 3.06 9.71 -4.70
N GLY A 237 3.96 10.66 -4.51
CA GLY A 237 5.19 10.48 -3.75
C GLY A 237 4.91 10.09 -2.29
N ALA A 238 4.00 10.80 -1.64
CA ALA A 238 3.61 10.50 -0.26
C ALA A 238 2.99 9.09 -0.12
N THR A 239 2.12 8.70 -1.07
CA THR A 239 1.56 7.33 -1.07
C THR A 239 2.63 6.27 -1.30
N LEU A 240 3.60 6.49 -2.18
CA LEU A 240 4.71 5.55 -2.43
C LEU A 240 5.57 5.36 -1.19
N LEU A 241 5.88 6.45 -0.46
CA LEU A 241 6.68 6.37 0.77
C LEU A 241 5.98 5.57 1.87
N LEU A 242 4.66 5.71 1.99
CA LEU A 242 3.87 5.03 3.03
C LEU A 242 3.43 3.62 2.65
N GLU A 243 3.38 3.28 1.36
CA GLU A 243 2.85 1.99 0.88
C GLU A 243 3.54 0.76 1.50
N PRO A 244 4.87 0.70 1.67
CA PRO A 244 5.50 -0.46 2.30
C PRO A 244 5.02 -0.69 3.74
N ILE A 245 4.96 0.39 4.54
CA ILE A 245 4.51 0.32 5.95
C ILE A 245 3.06 -0.13 6.01
N TRP A 246 2.25 0.39 5.12
CA TRP A 246 0.85 0.06 4.99
C TRP A 246 0.62 -1.41 4.63
N LEU A 247 1.25 -1.91 3.59
CA LEU A 247 1.16 -3.31 3.19
C LEU A 247 1.66 -4.25 4.28
N ALA A 248 2.72 -3.88 4.99
CA ALA A 248 3.25 -4.64 6.10
C ALA A 248 2.26 -4.68 7.28
N ALA A 249 1.72 -3.54 7.71
CA ALA A 249 0.73 -3.45 8.79
C ALA A 249 -0.54 -4.26 8.48
N LEU A 250 -1.04 -4.22 7.23
CA LEU A 250 -2.17 -5.04 6.81
C LEU A 250 -1.83 -6.53 6.73
N THR A 251 -0.60 -6.87 6.35
CA THR A 251 -0.13 -8.26 6.38
C THR A 251 -0.10 -8.79 7.80
N VAL A 252 0.43 -8.02 8.76
CA VAL A 252 0.41 -8.36 10.19
C VAL A 252 -1.05 -8.53 10.67
N HIS A 253 -1.94 -7.61 10.29
CA HIS A 253 -3.35 -7.69 10.66
C HIS A 253 -4.02 -9.01 10.19
N VAL A 254 -3.83 -9.37 8.92
CA VAL A 254 -4.38 -10.61 8.35
C VAL A 254 -3.78 -11.85 9.02
N GLU A 255 -2.48 -11.88 9.26
CA GLU A 255 -1.83 -13.02 9.94
C GLU A 255 -2.30 -13.17 11.39
N LEU A 256 -2.53 -12.08 12.11
CA LEU A 256 -3.09 -12.10 13.45
C LEU A 256 -4.54 -12.64 13.50
N LEU A 257 -5.38 -12.21 12.57
CA LEU A 257 -6.76 -12.73 12.48
C LEU A 257 -6.76 -14.23 12.20
N ARG A 258 -5.83 -14.67 11.38
CA ARG A 258 -5.69 -16.06 11.00
C ARG A 258 -5.18 -16.94 12.13
N SER A 259 -4.14 -16.52 12.84
CA SER A 259 -3.62 -17.26 13.99
C SER A 259 -4.72 -17.48 15.03
N ARG A 260 -5.60 -16.50 15.22
CA ARG A 260 -6.78 -16.61 16.10
C ARG A 260 -7.81 -17.60 15.58
N SER A 261 -8.11 -17.58 14.28
CA SER A 261 -9.15 -18.47 13.71
C SER A 261 -8.69 -19.91 13.60
N SER A 262 -7.38 -20.18 13.48
CA SER A 262 -6.80 -21.54 13.43
C SER A 262 -6.48 -22.11 14.81
N GLY A 263 -6.49 -21.30 15.87
CA GLY A 263 -6.05 -21.69 17.20
C GLY A 263 -4.53 -21.98 17.30
N ASP A 264 -3.73 -21.56 16.28
CA ASP A 264 -2.29 -21.76 16.28
C ASP A 264 -1.60 -20.93 17.38
N ASP A 265 -2.20 -19.82 17.79
CA ASP A 265 -1.79 -19.03 18.93
C ASP A 265 -1.91 -19.81 20.24
N LEU A 266 -3.00 -20.55 20.43
CA LEU A 266 -3.20 -21.43 21.60
C LEU A 266 -2.19 -22.60 21.58
N ARG A 267 -1.99 -23.25 20.42
CA ARG A 267 -1.02 -24.33 20.28
C ARG A 267 0.40 -23.90 20.62
N ARG A 268 0.82 -22.75 20.15
CA ARG A 268 2.14 -22.17 20.47
C ARG A 268 2.26 -21.84 21.96
N TRP A 269 1.21 -21.28 22.55
CA TRP A 269 1.20 -21.00 23.98
C TRP A 269 1.33 -22.27 24.84
N PHE A 270 0.59 -23.32 24.50
CA PHE A 270 0.75 -24.62 25.16
C PHE A 270 2.15 -25.21 24.97
N ALA A 271 2.76 -25.05 23.80
CA ALA A 271 4.11 -25.49 23.55
C ALA A 271 5.14 -24.72 24.41
N GLU A 272 4.97 -23.39 24.54
CA GLU A 272 5.81 -22.55 25.41
C GLU A 272 5.65 -22.90 26.89
N LEU A 273 4.42 -23.15 27.36
CA LEU A 273 4.19 -23.61 28.73
C LEU A 273 4.86 -24.95 29.01
N ARG A 274 4.77 -25.88 28.05
CA ARG A 274 5.40 -27.19 28.18
C ARG A 274 6.93 -27.11 28.17
N SER A 275 7.52 -26.13 27.49
CA SER A 275 8.98 -25.94 27.46
C SER A 275 9.53 -25.24 28.74
N ARG A 276 8.64 -24.66 29.56
CA ARG A 276 8.99 -23.98 30.82
C ARG A 276 8.75 -24.88 32.06
N ALA A 277 7.99 -25.95 31.88
CA ALA A 277 7.75 -26.98 32.89
C ALA A 277 8.80 -28.09 32.80
#